data_40b96cc4d49fdf07df11f1920346a996
#
_entry.id   40b96cc4d49fdf07df11f1920346a996
#
_cell.length_a   1.000
_cell.length_b   1.000
_cell.length_c   1.000
_cell.angle_alpha   90.00
_cell.angle_beta   90.00
_cell.angle_gamma   90.00
#
_symmetry.space_group_name_H-M   'P 1'
#
loop_
_entity.id
_entity.type
_entity.pdbx_description
1 polymer ?
#
loop_
_entity_poly.entity_id
_entity_poly.type
_entity_poly.pdbx_seq_one_letter_code
_entity_poly.pdbx_strand_id
1 'polypeptide(L)'
;MVHQLRREDPGDQGVISRVARQLGVGAESLRTWVKQADVDAGSRPGVTTDEQARLAGLEREVKELRRANEILQAAANFLWGGARPPTDEVVAFVEENRSRFGVEPICDVLQFAPSTYYASRSRPPSQRSLDDAVLKVEIARVHRVHHDVYGAKKVWWQLEREGFDVGRDRVARLMAELGLRGARRGGYKTVTTTPDTEANRPKDLVKRNFTAPAPNRLWVADITYVWTWEGFAYTAFVTDVFSRMIVGWRVGTSLATDLPLSALEMAIWARRGQSLEHLVHHSDRGVQYLAIVYTERLEEAGVAPSVGTVGDSYDNALAETVNGLYKTECTIPRGPWRNAADLEIATATWVEFYNKLRLHGSLGRMTPVEFEADCREANQ
;
A
#
# COMPACT_ATOMS: atom_id res chain seq x y z
N MET A 1 78.66 -23.08 -5.91
CA MET A 1 79.85 -22.81 -5.10
C MET A 1 79.99 -23.80 -3.94
N VAL A 2 79.07 -23.92 -2.93
CA VAL A 2 79.19 -24.86 -1.80
C VAL A 2 79.27 -26.28 -2.28
N HIS A 3 78.41 -26.74 -3.22
CA HIS A 3 78.44 -28.10 -3.78
C HIS A 3 79.73 -28.40 -4.59
N GLN A 4 80.24 -27.39 -5.25
CA GLN A 4 81.49 -27.56 -5.98
C GLN A 4 82.68 -27.77 -5.05
N LEU A 5 82.80 -26.94 -4.02
CA LEU A 5 83.86 -27.05 -3.01
C LEU A 5 83.78 -28.37 -2.21
N ARG A 6 82.56 -28.88 -1.92
CA ARG A 6 82.35 -30.14 -1.27
C ARG A 6 82.75 -31.38 -2.17
N ARG A 7 82.69 -31.18 -3.50
CA ARG A 7 83.18 -32.22 -4.45
C ARG A 7 84.70 -32.23 -4.54
N GLU A 8 85.30 -31.02 -4.43
CA GLU A 8 86.76 -30.85 -4.48
C GLU A 8 87.43 -31.34 -3.17
N ASP A 9 86.80 -31.11 -2.02
CA ASP A 9 87.29 -31.58 -0.71
C ASP A 9 86.12 -32.16 0.16
N PRO A 10 85.83 -33.46 0.08
CA PRO A 10 84.72 -34.09 0.82
C PRO A 10 84.90 -34.06 2.36
N GLY A 11 86.06 -33.80 2.88
CA GLY A 11 86.40 -33.82 4.32
C GLY A 11 86.26 -32.44 5.00
N ASP A 12 86.11 -31.34 4.25
CA ASP A 12 86.06 -29.99 4.80
C ASP A 12 84.68 -29.69 5.44
N GLN A 13 84.57 -29.85 6.75
CA GLN A 13 83.38 -29.50 7.53
C GLN A 13 83.15 -28.00 7.65
N GLY A 14 84.09 -27.14 7.27
CA GLY A 14 84.06 -25.68 7.38
C GLY A 14 83.53 -24.94 6.12
N VAL A 15 83.26 -25.65 5.04
CA VAL A 15 82.86 -25.07 3.73
C VAL A 15 81.73 -24.06 3.86
N ILE A 16 80.65 -24.38 4.57
CA ILE A 16 79.48 -23.48 4.71
C ILE A 16 79.87 -22.19 5.43
N SER A 17 80.64 -22.24 6.53
CA SER A 17 81.07 -21.09 7.30
C SER A 17 82.00 -20.16 6.51
N ARG A 18 82.87 -20.77 5.67
CA ARG A 18 83.78 -20.05 4.80
C ARG A 18 83.07 -19.31 3.69
N VAL A 19 82.16 -20.01 2.98
CA VAL A 19 81.37 -19.42 1.91
C VAL A 19 80.38 -18.38 2.45
N ALA A 20 79.77 -18.61 3.61
CA ALA A 20 78.88 -17.62 4.26
C ALA A 20 79.64 -16.31 4.57
N ARG A 21 80.85 -16.39 5.11
CA ARG A 21 81.69 -15.24 5.38
C ARG A 21 82.09 -14.52 4.09
N GLN A 22 82.42 -15.26 3.04
CA GLN A 22 82.78 -14.70 1.73
C GLN A 22 81.57 -13.97 1.07
N LEU A 23 80.36 -14.46 1.24
CA LEU A 23 79.15 -13.86 0.70
C LEU A 23 78.50 -12.81 1.64
N GLY A 24 79.07 -12.60 2.82
CA GLY A 24 78.51 -11.65 3.78
C GLY A 24 77.12 -12.06 4.36
N VAL A 25 76.80 -13.38 4.36
CA VAL A 25 75.51 -13.89 4.85
C VAL A 25 75.72 -14.74 6.11
N GLY A 26 74.63 -14.95 6.89
CA GLY A 26 74.70 -15.84 8.06
C GLY A 26 74.92 -17.30 7.68
N ALA A 27 75.79 -18.04 8.40
CA ALA A 27 76.09 -19.44 8.12
C ALA A 27 74.83 -20.34 8.18
N GLU A 28 73.85 -20.06 9.06
CA GLU A 28 72.61 -20.76 9.15
C GLU A 28 71.67 -20.51 7.93
N SER A 29 71.64 -19.28 7.45
CA SER A 29 70.88 -18.93 6.23
C SER A 29 71.45 -19.69 5.03
N LEU A 30 72.77 -19.67 4.89
CA LEU A 30 73.42 -20.45 3.79
C LEU A 30 73.20 -21.99 3.94
N ARG A 31 73.20 -22.50 5.15
CA ARG A 31 72.92 -23.91 5.41
C ARG A 31 71.49 -24.29 4.98
N THR A 32 70.53 -23.42 5.29
CA THR A 32 69.14 -23.57 4.87
C THR A 32 69.02 -23.52 3.35
N TRP A 33 69.66 -22.56 2.66
CA TRP A 33 69.63 -22.45 1.20
C TRP A 33 70.26 -23.67 0.51
N VAL A 34 71.41 -24.17 1.02
CA VAL A 34 72.06 -25.39 0.48
C VAL A 34 71.16 -26.61 0.68
N LYS A 35 70.55 -26.74 1.87
CA LYS A 35 69.60 -27.79 2.12
C LYS A 35 68.38 -27.76 1.18
N GLN A 36 67.85 -26.56 0.92
CA GLN A 36 66.74 -26.42 -0.01
C GLN A 36 67.18 -26.72 -1.45
N ALA A 37 68.32 -26.26 -1.88
CA ALA A 37 68.88 -26.59 -3.20
C ALA A 37 69.12 -28.13 -3.38
N ASP A 38 69.52 -28.85 -2.32
CA ASP A 38 69.59 -30.32 -2.34
C ASP A 38 68.25 -31.00 -2.52
N VAL A 39 67.19 -30.43 -1.91
CA VAL A 39 65.80 -30.87 -2.08
C VAL A 39 65.30 -30.58 -3.48
N ASP A 40 65.53 -29.36 -3.97
CA ASP A 40 65.11 -28.94 -5.32
C ASP A 40 65.81 -29.75 -6.43
N ALA A 41 67.03 -30.18 -6.19
CA ALA A 41 67.81 -31.07 -7.09
C ALA A 41 67.44 -32.59 -6.95
N GLY A 42 66.50 -32.94 -6.07
CA GLY A 42 66.11 -34.35 -5.81
C GLY A 42 67.13 -35.20 -5.06
N SER A 43 68.19 -34.56 -4.57
CA SER A 43 69.28 -35.29 -3.83
C SER A 43 69.00 -35.48 -2.35
N ARG A 44 67.87 -34.88 -1.86
CA ARG A 44 67.41 -34.97 -0.48
C ARG A 44 65.87 -35.01 -0.43
N PRO A 45 65.26 -35.84 0.44
CA PRO A 45 63.81 -35.80 0.61
C PRO A 45 63.37 -34.50 1.28
N GLY A 46 62.30 -33.93 0.76
CA GLY A 46 61.70 -32.67 1.25
C GLY A 46 60.73 -32.08 0.24
N VAL A 47 60.12 -30.95 0.60
CA VAL A 47 59.24 -30.18 -0.30
C VAL A 47 60.10 -29.19 -1.09
N THR A 48 60.01 -29.25 -2.41
CA THR A 48 60.76 -28.35 -3.29
C THR A 48 60.26 -26.91 -3.19
N THR A 49 61.05 -25.93 -3.61
CA THR A 49 60.65 -24.52 -3.66
C THR A 49 59.41 -24.31 -4.50
N ASP A 50 59.27 -25.01 -5.62
CA ASP A 50 58.08 -24.96 -6.49
C ASP A 50 56.83 -25.54 -5.83
N GLU A 51 56.99 -26.66 -5.11
CA GLU A 51 55.91 -27.27 -4.34
C GLU A 51 55.46 -26.38 -3.17
N GLN A 52 56.40 -25.76 -2.47
CA GLN A 52 56.09 -24.78 -1.42
C GLN A 52 55.30 -23.55 -1.97
N ALA A 53 55.73 -23.01 -3.10
CA ALA A 53 55.03 -21.93 -3.76
C ALA A 53 53.62 -22.34 -4.20
N ARG A 54 53.46 -23.56 -4.72
CA ARG A 54 52.18 -24.14 -5.09
C ARG A 54 51.26 -24.35 -3.90
N LEU A 55 51.77 -24.92 -2.81
CA LEU A 55 51.03 -25.09 -1.56
C LEU A 55 50.56 -23.75 -1.00
N ALA A 56 51.42 -22.76 -0.92
CA ALA A 56 51.06 -21.41 -0.46
C ALA A 56 50.04 -20.74 -1.38
N GLY A 57 50.02 -21.05 -2.68
CA GLY A 57 48.99 -20.60 -3.64
C GLY A 57 47.65 -21.28 -3.34
N LEU A 58 47.64 -22.60 -3.20
CA LEU A 58 46.43 -23.37 -2.90
C LEU A 58 45.84 -23.02 -1.53
N GLU A 59 46.65 -22.80 -0.52
CA GLU A 59 46.18 -22.38 0.81
C GLU A 59 45.46 -20.99 0.74
N ARG A 60 46.02 -20.07 -0.05
CA ARG A 60 45.36 -18.77 -0.32
C ARG A 60 44.02 -18.94 -1.03
N GLU A 61 44.00 -19.75 -2.09
CA GLU A 61 42.79 -20.04 -2.84
C GLU A 61 41.69 -20.72 -1.96
N VAL A 62 42.04 -21.69 -1.16
CA VAL A 62 41.11 -22.32 -0.20
C VAL A 62 40.56 -21.32 0.80
N LYS A 63 41.39 -20.39 1.30
CA LYS A 63 40.95 -19.35 2.22
C LYS A 63 39.97 -18.40 1.56
N GLU A 64 40.23 -17.98 0.31
CA GLU A 64 39.34 -17.13 -0.46
C GLU A 64 38.00 -17.82 -0.78
N LEU A 65 38.03 -19.07 -1.22
CA LEU A 65 36.83 -19.85 -1.51
C LEU A 65 35.96 -20.09 -0.24
N ARG A 66 36.58 -20.38 0.89
CA ARG A 66 35.84 -20.50 2.17
C ARG A 66 35.17 -19.19 2.54
N ARG A 67 35.86 -18.07 2.40
CA ARG A 67 35.32 -16.75 2.65
C ARG A 67 34.15 -16.42 1.72
N ALA A 68 34.30 -16.67 0.42
CA ALA A 68 33.24 -16.48 -0.56
C ALA A 68 31.99 -17.33 -0.23
N ASN A 69 32.20 -18.60 0.17
CA ASN A 69 31.10 -19.49 0.57
C ASN A 69 30.35 -18.97 1.83
N GLU A 70 31.09 -18.47 2.83
CA GLU A 70 30.46 -17.87 4.02
C GLU A 70 29.64 -16.63 3.68
N ILE A 71 30.13 -15.79 2.75
CA ILE A 71 29.39 -14.62 2.26
C ILE A 71 28.11 -15.04 1.53
N LEU A 72 28.21 -16.03 0.63
CA LEU A 72 27.05 -16.57 -0.10
C LEU A 72 26.01 -17.19 0.83
N GLN A 73 26.45 -17.93 1.87
CA GLN A 73 25.55 -18.48 2.88
C GLN A 73 24.83 -17.37 3.66
N ALA A 74 25.55 -16.31 4.06
CA ALA A 74 24.95 -15.17 4.73
C ALA A 74 23.96 -14.41 3.82
N ALA A 75 24.24 -14.35 2.52
CA ALA A 75 23.39 -13.69 1.53
C ALA A 75 22.25 -14.59 0.98
N ALA A 76 22.18 -15.85 1.33
CA ALA A 76 21.23 -16.81 0.74
C ALA A 76 19.77 -16.37 0.83
N ASN A 77 19.36 -15.74 1.95
CA ASN A 77 17.97 -15.35 2.18
C ASN A 77 17.47 -14.28 1.20
N PHE A 78 18.30 -13.35 0.76
CA PHE A 78 17.88 -12.32 -0.17
C PHE A 78 18.26 -12.60 -1.63
N LEU A 79 19.17 -13.55 -1.89
CA LEU A 79 19.49 -14.03 -3.24
C LEU A 79 18.46 -15.08 -3.75
N TRP A 80 17.65 -15.64 -2.88
CA TRP A 80 16.73 -16.75 -3.20
C TRP A 80 15.62 -16.39 -4.21
N GLY A 81 15.30 -15.11 -4.40
CA GLY A 81 14.21 -14.65 -5.28
C GLY A 81 14.49 -14.65 -6.78
N GLY A 82 15.66 -15.07 -7.26
CA GLY A 82 16.01 -15.14 -8.70
C GLY A 82 16.15 -13.80 -9.41
N ALA A 83 15.75 -12.68 -8.79
CA ALA A 83 15.96 -11.33 -9.27
C ALA A 83 17.15 -10.69 -8.56
N ARG A 84 17.88 -9.80 -9.26
CA ARG A 84 18.97 -9.04 -8.63
C ARG A 84 18.39 -8.19 -7.50
N PRO A 85 18.91 -8.30 -6.25
CA PRO A 85 18.41 -7.52 -5.13
C PRO A 85 18.49 -6.01 -5.40
N PRO A 86 17.57 -5.20 -4.86
CA PRO A 86 17.66 -3.75 -4.90
C PRO A 86 18.98 -3.25 -4.30
N THR A 87 19.49 -2.14 -4.83
CA THR A 87 20.78 -1.57 -4.42
C THR A 87 20.85 -1.26 -2.91
N ASP A 88 19.77 -0.78 -2.34
CA ASP A 88 19.62 -0.46 -0.91
C ASP A 88 19.73 -1.71 -0.01
N GLU A 89 19.15 -2.82 -0.42
CA GLU A 89 19.29 -4.09 0.29
C GLU A 89 20.72 -4.63 0.24
N VAL A 90 21.39 -4.53 -0.93
CA VAL A 90 22.81 -4.92 -1.06
C VAL A 90 23.69 -4.05 -0.19
N VAL A 91 23.46 -2.73 -0.17
CA VAL A 91 24.20 -1.79 0.68
C VAL A 91 24.00 -2.11 2.17
N ALA A 92 22.77 -2.41 2.60
CA ALA A 92 22.47 -2.80 3.97
C ALA A 92 23.21 -4.10 4.36
N PHE A 93 23.19 -5.10 3.49
CA PHE A 93 23.92 -6.35 3.70
C PHE A 93 25.43 -6.14 3.83
N VAL A 94 26.03 -5.31 2.95
CA VAL A 94 27.46 -4.96 3.03
C VAL A 94 27.76 -4.28 4.37
N GLU A 95 26.91 -3.33 4.79
CA GLU A 95 27.08 -2.58 6.05
C GLU A 95 27.07 -3.52 7.27
N GLU A 96 26.13 -4.45 7.31
CA GLU A 96 25.99 -5.42 8.40
C GLU A 96 27.20 -6.38 8.49
N ASN A 97 27.76 -6.78 7.34
CA ASN A 97 28.76 -7.83 7.27
C ASN A 97 30.21 -7.32 7.03
N ARG A 98 30.42 -6.02 6.81
CA ARG A 98 31.75 -5.42 6.50
C ARG A 98 32.80 -5.63 7.55
N SER A 99 32.41 -5.72 8.83
CA SER A 99 33.35 -5.98 9.94
C SER A 99 33.91 -7.38 9.90
N ARG A 100 33.17 -8.35 9.37
CA ARG A 100 33.54 -9.77 9.31
C ARG A 100 34.30 -10.11 8.03
N PHE A 101 33.81 -9.62 6.88
CA PHE A 101 34.32 -10.05 5.58
C PHE A 101 35.07 -8.95 4.80
N GLY A 102 34.88 -7.66 5.17
CA GLY A 102 35.34 -6.52 4.39
C GLY A 102 34.40 -6.16 3.23
N VAL A 103 34.46 -4.92 2.75
CA VAL A 103 33.59 -4.41 1.70
C VAL A 103 33.88 -5.07 0.35
N GLU A 104 35.15 -5.03 -0.08
CA GLU A 104 35.56 -5.53 -1.39
C GLU A 104 35.19 -7.00 -1.61
N PRO A 105 35.51 -7.94 -0.68
CA PRO A 105 35.15 -9.37 -0.88
C PRO A 105 33.65 -9.63 -0.95
N ILE A 106 32.85 -8.88 -0.18
CA ILE A 106 31.39 -8.98 -0.28
C ILE A 106 30.93 -8.48 -1.64
N CYS A 107 31.43 -7.35 -2.09
CA CYS A 107 31.07 -6.77 -3.38
C CYS A 107 31.48 -7.67 -4.55
N ASP A 108 32.64 -8.28 -4.50
CA ASP A 108 33.14 -9.21 -5.54
C ASP A 108 32.21 -10.45 -5.64
N VAL A 109 31.86 -11.05 -4.50
CA VAL A 109 30.98 -12.23 -4.46
C VAL A 109 29.57 -11.88 -4.96
N LEU A 110 29.03 -10.71 -4.61
CA LEU A 110 27.70 -10.27 -5.03
C LEU A 110 27.66 -9.62 -6.42
N GLN A 111 28.79 -9.52 -7.11
CA GLN A 111 28.92 -8.82 -8.39
C GLN A 111 28.39 -7.37 -8.30
N PHE A 112 28.73 -6.68 -7.20
CA PHE A 112 28.31 -5.31 -6.89
C PHE A 112 29.52 -4.38 -6.86
N ALA A 113 29.44 -3.24 -7.52
CA ALA A 113 30.59 -2.32 -7.55
C ALA A 113 30.84 -1.70 -6.16
N PRO A 114 32.03 -1.82 -5.56
CA PRO A 114 32.38 -1.19 -4.28
C PRO A 114 32.16 0.33 -4.27
N SER A 115 32.37 0.99 -5.43
CA SER A 115 32.12 2.42 -5.59
C SER A 115 30.66 2.80 -5.33
N THR A 116 29.70 1.92 -5.67
CA THR A 116 28.27 2.15 -5.40
C THR A 116 27.98 2.13 -3.89
N TYR A 117 28.61 1.20 -3.15
CA TYR A 117 28.50 1.17 -1.70
C TYR A 117 29.08 2.43 -1.06
N TYR A 118 30.31 2.83 -1.42
CA TYR A 118 30.90 4.04 -0.86
C TYR A 118 30.16 5.31 -1.25
N ALA A 119 29.65 5.39 -2.50
CA ALA A 119 28.83 6.50 -2.94
C ALA A 119 27.50 6.58 -2.20
N SER A 120 26.86 5.47 -1.86
CA SER A 120 25.61 5.47 -1.08
C SER A 120 25.78 6.04 0.32
N ARG A 121 26.98 5.95 0.89
CA ARG A 121 27.32 6.47 2.23
C ARG A 121 27.74 7.94 2.25
N SER A 122 28.38 8.39 1.20
CA SER A 122 28.97 9.74 1.14
C SER A 122 28.12 10.73 0.33
N ARG A 123 27.28 10.22 -0.58
CA ARG A 123 26.45 11.06 -1.44
C ARG A 123 25.24 11.59 -0.65
N PRO A 124 24.99 12.90 -0.63
CA PRO A 124 23.76 13.43 -0.08
C PRO A 124 22.53 12.85 -0.84
N PRO A 125 21.34 12.75 -0.19
CA PRO A 125 20.13 12.32 -0.85
C PRO A 125 19.91 13.09 -2.16
N SER A 126 19.46 12.41 -3.21
CA SER A 126 19.13 13.10 -4.47
C SER A 126 17.96 14.06 -4.24
N GLN A 127 17.86 15.12 -5.05
CA GLN A 127 16.71 16.05 -4.98
C GLN A 127 15.38 15.29 -5.06
N ARG A 128 15.29 14.29 -5.93
CA ARG A 128 14.10 13.42 -6.00
C ARG A 128 13.78 12.70 -4.69
N SER A 129 14.78 12.25 -3.95
CA SER A 129 14.59 11.60 -2.65
C SER A 129 14.10 12.58 -1.58
N LEU A 130 14.61 13.82 -1.61
CA LEU A 130 14.15 14.89 -0.72
C LEU A 130 12.68 15.26 -1.04
N ASP A 131 12.36 15.42 -2.32
CA ASP A 131 10.99 15.70 -2.76
C ASP A 131 10.04 14.54 -2.42
N ASP A 132 10.48 13.28 -2.55
CA ASP A 132 9.71 12.10 -2.14
C ASP A 132 9.47 12.08 -0.62
N ALA A 133 10.42 12.52 0.19
CA ALA A 133 10.25 12.61 1.63
C ALA A 133 9.15 13.64 2.00
N VAL A 134 9.14 14.81 1.37
CA VAL A 134 8.09 15.82 1.55
C VAL A 134 6.73 15.27 1.09
N LEU A 135 6.67 14.67 -0.10
CA LEU A 135 5.44 14.09 -0.64
C LEU A 135 4.89 12.97 0.24
N LYS A 136 5.72 12.14 0.85
CA LYS A 136 5.27 11.10 1.80
C LYS A 136 4.51 11.68 2.99
N VAL A 137 4.96 12.82 3.52
CA VAL A 137 4.27 13.50 4.63
C VAL A 137 2.89 13.97 4.17
N GLU A 138 2.80 14.61 2.99
CA GLU A 138 1.54 15.11 2.44
C GLU A 138 0.58 13.98 2.05
N ILE A 139 1.09 12.89 1.44
CA ILE A 139 0.31 11.69 1.14
C ILE A 139 -0.30 11.10 2.41
N ALA A 140 0.50 10.97 3.48
CA ALA A 140 0.01 10.45 4.77
C ALA A 140 -1.02 11.38 5.41
N ARG A 141 -0.82 12.72 5.31
CA ARG A 141 -1.78 13.72 5.76
C ARG A 141 -3.11 13.58 5.01
N VAL A 142 -3.07 13.62 3.68
CA VAL A 142 -4.27 13.49 2.82
C VAL A 142 -5.00 12.18 3.12
N HIS A 143 -4.29 11.07 3.21
CA HIS A 143 -4.90 9.76 3.51
C HIS A 143 -5.65 9.79 4.86
N ARG A 144 -5.02 10.31 5.92
CA ARG A 144 -5.60 10.40 7.27
C ARG A 144 -6.81 11.35 7.32
N VAL A 145 -6.71 12.54 6.73
CA VAL A 145 -7.81 13.52 6.68
C VAL A 145 -9.04 12.94 5.97
N HIS A 146 -8.82 12.05 5.01
CA HIS A 146 -9.88 11.35 4.30
C HIS A 146 -10.18 9.96 4.88
N HIS A 147 -10.05 9.82 6.22
CA HIS A 147 -10.46 8.66 6.99
C HIS A 147 -9.82 7.33 6.55
N ASP A 148 -8.61 7.37 6.00
CA ASP A 148 -7.85 6.22 5.51
C ASP A 148 -8.54 5.43 4.38
N VAL A 149 -9.53 6.02 3.69
CA VAL A 149 -10.29 5.36 2.63
C VAL A 149 -9.77 5.64 1.22
N TYR A 150 -8.98 6.71 1.05
CA TYR A 150 -8.48 7.08 -0.28
C TYR A 150 -7.38 6.14 -0.76
N GLY A 151 -7.58 5.53 -1.94
CA GLY A 151 -6.50 4.90 -2.71
C GLY A 151 -5.73 5.93 -3.54
N ALA A 152 -4.65 5.48 -4.18
CA ALA A 152 -3.70 6.33 -4.93
C ALA A 152 -4.36 7.33 -5.89
N LYS A 153 -5.44 6.93 -6.58
CA LYS A 153 -6.15 7.81 -7.51
C LYS A 153 -6.78 9.03 -6.82
N LYS A 154 -7.42 8.84 -5.66
CA LYS A 154 -8.07 9.93 -4.94
C LYS A 154 -7.08 10.78 -4.14
N VAL A 155 -6.02 10.17 -3.58
CA VAL A 155 -4.91 10.91 -2.97
C VAL A 155 -4.25 11.80 -4.02
N TRP A 156 -3.98 11.28 -5.22
CA TRP A 156 -3.45 12.07 -6.33
C TRP A 156 -4.39 13.25 -6.69
N TRP A 157 -5.69 13.02 -6.85
CA TRP A 157 -6.66 14.09 -7.13
C TRP A 157 -6.66 15.20 -6.06
N GLN A 158 -6.56 14.80 -4.79
CA GLN A 158 -6.53 15.77 -3.70
C GLN A 158 -5.23 16.59 -3.71
N LEU A 159 -4.09 15.94 -3.94
CA LEU A 159 -2.81 16.64 -4.06
C LEU A 159 -2.79 17.62 -5.23
N GLU A 160 -3.33 17.24 -6.40
CA GLU A 160 -3.49 18.17 -7.53
C GLU A 160 -4.35 19.40 -7.16
N ARG A 161 -5.44 19.18 -6.44
CA ARG A 161 -6.31 20.29 -5.95
C ARG A 161 -5.58 21.22 -4.98
N GLU A 162 -4.65 20.69 -4.22
CA GLU A 162 -3.81 21.44 -3.27
C GLU A 162 -2.57 22.07 -3.93
N GLY A 163 -2.41 21.92 -5.27
CA GLY A 163 -1.36 22.56 -6.05
C GLY A 163 -0.05 21.74 -6.14
N PHE A 164 -0.06 20.48 -5.73
CA PHE A 164 1.11 19.60 -5.90
C PHE A 164 1.17 19.07 -7.34
N ASP A 165 2.24 19.39 -8.05
CA ASP A 165 2.52 18.81 -9.38
C ASP A 165 3.17 17.42 -9.20
N VAL A 166 2.35 16.38 -9.18
CA VAL A 166 2.79 14.99 -8.97
C VAL A 166 2.00 14.03 -9.84
N GLY A 167 2.68 13.09 -10.47
CA GLY A 167 2.03 12.03 -11.25
C GLY A 167 1.41 10.95 -10.38
N ARG A 168 0.26 10.40 -10.80
CA ARG A 168 -0.47 9.33 -10.10
C ARG A 168 0.40 8.13 -9.73
N ASP A 169 1.29 7.70 -10.62
CA ASP A 169 2.11 6.50 -10.40
C ASP A 169 3.20 6.74 -9.35
N ARG A 170 3.70 7.99 -9.24
CA ARG A 170 4.58 8.40 -8.14
C ARG A 170 3.85 8.34 -6.80
N VAL A 171 2.62 8.83 -6.74
CA VAL A 171 1.77 8.74 -5.54
C VAL A 171 1.51 7.27 -5.19
N ALA A 172 1.19 6.42 -6.17
CA ALA A 172 0.94 4.99 -5.93
C ALA A 172 2.17 4.28 -5.36
N ARG A 173 3.37 4.56 -5.88
CA ARG A 173 4.63 4.03 -5.37
C ARG A 173 4.89 4.47 -3.93
N LEU A 174 4.76 5.77 -3.65
CA LEU A 174 5.02 6.32 -2.31
C LEU A 174 4.00 5.82 -1.28
N MET A 175 2.73 5.63 -1.66
CA MET A 175 1.73 4.99 -0.80
C MET A 175 2.09 3.54 -0.48
N ALA A 176 2.59 2.78 -1.47
CA ALA A 176 3.05 1.40 -1.25
C ALA A 176 4.24 1.36 -0.28
N GLU A 177 5.21 2.26 -0.43
CA GLU A 177 6.36 2.40 0.49
C GLU A 177 5.93 2.76 1.93
N LEU A 178 4.85 3.55 2.07
CA LEU A 178 4.24 3.89 3.37
C LEU A 178 3.29 2.79 3.92
N GLY A 179 3.05 1.71 3.16
CA GLY A 179 2.07 0.67 3.53
C GLY A 179 0.62 1.14 3.48
N LEU A 180 0.32 2.31 2.87
CA LEU A 180 -1.01 2.88 2.80
C LEU A 180 -1.83 2.24 1.69
N ARG A 181 -3.09 1.93 1.98
CA ARG A 181 -4.03 1.32 1.04
C ARG A 181 -5.40 1.97 1.19
N GLY A 182 -6.09 2.20 0.06
CA GLY A 182 -7.46 2.67 0.08
C GLY A 182 -8.46 1.55 0.39
N ALA A 183 -9.64 1.93 0.83
CA ALA A 183 -10.75 1.02 1.06
C ALA A 183 -11.10 0.24 -0.21
N ARG A 184 -11.28 -1.07 -0.09
CA ARG A 184 -11.63 -1.97 -1.21
C ARG A 184 -13.01 -2.54 -0.99
N ARG A 185 -13.85 -2.50 -2.02
CA ARG A 185 -15.17 -3.14 -1.97
C ARG A 185 -14.98 -4.66 -1.85
N GLY A 186 -15.47 -5.24 -0.74
CA GLY A 186 -15.48 -6.69 -0.52
C GLY A 186 -16.49 -7.39 -1.41
N GLY A 187 -16.25 -8.68 -1.76
CA GLY A 187 -17.10 -9.48 -2.62
C GLY A 187 -18.35 -10.07 -1.95
N TYR A 188 -18.86 -9.51 -0.86
CA TYR A 188 -20.06 -10.02 -0.19
C TYR A 188 -21.34 -9.55 -0.92
N LYS A 189 -22.02 -10.48 -1.61
CA LYS A 189 -23.40 -10.30 -2.07
C LYS A 189 -24.33 -10.85 -0.99
N THR A 190 -25.13 -9.98 -0.37
CA THR A 190 -26.21 -10.41 0.53
C THR A 190 -27.52 -9.96 -0.09
N VAL A 191 -28.42 -10.91 -0.32
CA VAL A 191 -29.80 -10.64 -0.76
C VAL A 191 -30.65 -10.42 0.49
N THR A 192 -31.36 -9.30 0.58
CA THR A 192 -32.02 -8.84 1.81
C THR A 192 -33.50 -8.52 1.69
N THR A 193 -34.09 -8.57 0.49
CA THR A 193 -35.47 -8.11 0.27
C THR A 193 -36.40 -9.30 0.03
N THR A 194 -37.46 -9.41 0.85
CA THR A 194 -38.60 -10.30 0.61
C THR A 194 -39.72 -9.45 0.04
N PRO A 195 -40.21 -9.69 -1.19
CA PRO A 195 -41.27 -8.90 -1.80
C PRO A 195 -42.63 -9.18 -1.14
N ASP A 196 -43.41 -8.14 -0.83
CA ASP A 196 -44.81 -8.26 -0.52
C ASP A 196 -45.65 -8.23 -1.81
N THR A 197 -46.61 -9.15 -1.95
CA THR A 197 -47.33 -9.39 -3.20
C THR A 197 -48.68 -8.66 -3.33
N GLU A 198 -49.21 -8.04 -2.25
CA GLU A 198 -50.61 -7.59 -2.20
C GLU A 198 -50.89 -6.08 -2.05
N ALA A 199 -49.89 -5.24 -1.89
CA ALA A 199 -50.11 -3.81 -1.64
C ALA A 199 -50.41 -2.99 -2.91
N ASN A 200 -51.32 -1.99 -2.79
CA ASN A 200 -51.61 -1.00 -3.82
C ASN A 200 -50.38 -0.11 -4.01
N ARG A 201 -49.82 -0.01 -5.22
CA ARG A 201 -48.43 0.42 -5.43
C ARG A 201 -48.35 1.65 -6.29
N PRO A 202 -47.49 2.65 -5.94
CA PRO A 202 -47.08 3.72 -6.83
C PRO A 202 -46.44 3.14 -8.12
N LYS A 203 -46.60 3.83 -9.24
CA LYS A 203 -45.98 3.45 -10.50
C LYS A 203 -44.50 3.78 -10.50
N ASP A 204 -43.70 2.96 -11.21
CA ASP A 204 -42.31 3.33 -11.49
C ASP A 204 -42.27 4.55 -12.44
N LEU A 205 -41.87 5.71 -11.90
CA LEU A 205 -41.72 6.95 -12.64
C LEU A 205 -40.29 7.11 -13.18
N VAL A 206 -39.33 6.36 -12.67
CA VAL A 206 -37.90 6.50 -13.00
C VAL A 206 -37.51 5.74 -14.25
N LYS A 207 -38.11 4.61 -14.50
CA LYS A 207 -37.89 3.76 -15.70
C LYS A 207 -36.40 3.57 -16.01
N ARG A 208 -35.59 3.26 -14.99
CA ARG A 208 -34.13 3.08 -15.05
C ARG A 208 -33.32 4.33 -15.42
N ASN A 209 -33.93 5.51 -15.50
CA ASN A 209 -33.22 6.73 -15.76
C ASN A 209 -32.85 7.43 -14.45
N PHE A 210 -31.72 7.05 -13.84
CA PHE A 210 -31.16 7.66 -12.62
C PHE A 210 -30.29 8.88 -12.95
N THR A 211 -30.80 9.78 -13.79
CA THR A 211 -30.22 11.08 -14.04
C THR A 211 -31.22 12.17 -13.66
N ALA A 212 -30.74 13.22 -13.06
CA ALA A 212 -31.56 14.38 -12.72
C ALA A 212 -30.91 15.65 -13.31
N PRO A 213 -31.68 16.59 -13.88
CA PRO A 213 -31.13 17.81 -14.49
C PRO A 213 -30.73 18.86 -13.46
N ALA A 214 -31.23 18.77 -12.24
CA ALA A 214 -31.03 19.74 -11.16
C ALA A 214 -31.20 19.05 -9.79
N PRO A 215 -30.72 19.68 -8.69
CA PRO A 215 -31.01 19.21 -7.33
C PRO A 215 -32.53 19.16 -7.08
N ASN A 216 -32.94 18.25 -6.18
CA ASN A 216 -34.33 18.04 -5.77
C ASN A 216 -35.29 17.70 -6.93
N ARG A 217 -34.85 16.96 -7.91
CA ARG A 217 -35.70 16.40 -8.98
C ARG A 217 -35.93 14.91 -8.80
N LEU A 218 -34.94 14.20 -8.26
CA LEU A 218 -35.04 12.78 -7.97
C LEU A 218 -34.23 12.45 -6.71
N TRP A 219 -34.90 11.92 -5.72
CA TRP A 219 -34.26 11.28 -4.57
C TRP A 219 -34.41 9.79 -4.65
N VAL A 220 -33.39 9.06 -4.22
CA VAL A 220 -33.40 7.62 -4.06
C VAL A 220 -33.20 7.26 -2.60
N ALA A 221 -33.98 6.28 -2.12
CA ALA A 221 -33.86 5.82 -0.73
C ALA A 221 -33.62 4.31 -0.68
N ASP A 222 -32.83 3.91 0.30
CA ASP A 222 -32.59 2.50 0.56
C ASP A 222 -32.20 2.29 2.03
N ILE A 223 -32.40 1.06 2.53
CA ILE A 223 -32.06 0.67 3.89
C ILE A 223 -30.96 -0.39 3.83
N THR A 224 -29.95 -0.23 4.65
CA THR A 224 -28.95 -1.26 4.86
C THR A 224 -28.88 -1.65 6.33
N TYR A 225 -28.31 -2.83 6.62
CA TYR A 225 -28.14 -3.31 7.98
C TYR A 225 -26.68 -3.52 8.32
N VAL A 226 -26.37 -3.36 9.59
CA VAL A 226 -25.05 -3.53 10.18
C VAL A 226 -25.19 -4.39 11.43
N TRP A 227 -24.33 -5.38 11.58
CA TRP A 227 -24.29 -6.18 12.79
C TRP A 227 -23.61 -5.41 13.94
N THR A 228 -24.26 -5.39 15.10
CA THR A 228 -23.72 -4.87 16.36
C THR A 228 -23.74 -5.94 17.44
N TRP A 229 -23.07 -5.72 18.57
CA TRP A 229 -23.12 -6.68 19.67
C TRP A 229 -24.54 -6.82 20.31
N GLU A 230 -25.37 -5.81 20.16
CA GLU A 230 -26.76 -5.84 20.65
C GLU A 230 -27.76 -6.35 19.56
N GLY A 231 -27.28 -6.81 18.40
CA GLY A 231 -28.07 -7.29 17.30
C GLY A 231 -27.96 -6.41 16.04
N PHE A 232 -28.89 -6.57 15.09
CA PHE A 232 -28.89 -5.76 13.89
C PHE A 232 -29.29 -4.31 14.16
N ALA A 233 -28.50 -3.39 13.65
CA ALA A 233 -28.88 -2.01 13.44
C ALA A 233 -29.13 -1.77 11.96
N TYR A 234 -30.06 -0.89 11.65
CA TYR A 234 -30.52 -0.54 10.30
C TYR A 234 -30.21 0.92 10.03
N THR A 235 -29.74 1.22 8.83
CA THR A 235 -29.46 2.59 8.40
C THR A 235 -30.26 2.89 7.14
N ALA A 236 -31.13 3.88 7.18
CA ALA A 236 -31.83 4.42 6.03
C ALA A 236 -31.09 5.64 5.48
N PHE A 237 -30.94 5.72 4.18
CA PHE A 237 -30.39 6.87 3.47
C PHE A 237 -31.37 7.40 2.45
N VAL A 238 -31.42 8.73 2.29
CA VAL A 238 -32.06 9.46 1.20
C VAL A 238 -30.98 10.23 0.46
N THR A 239 -30.81 9.99 -0.84
CA THR A 239 -29.74 10.54 -1.65
C THR A 239 -30.30 11.30 -2.85
N ASP A 240 -29.88 12.54 -3.05
CA ASP A 240 -30.18 13.32 -4.24
C ASP A 240 -29.41 12.75 -5.45
N VAL A 241 -30.11 12.41 -6.52
CA VAL A 241 -29.52 11.77 -7.70
C VAL A 241 -28.61 12.71 -8.48
N PHE A 242 -28.91 14.02 -8.52
CA PHE A 242 -28.12 15.01 -9.24
C PHE A 242 -26.74 15.17 -8.64
N SER A 243 -26.69 15.50 -7.35
CA SER A 243 -25.45 15.82 -6.65
C SER A 243 -24.81 14.64 -5.95
N ARG A 244 -25.48 13.50 -5.89
CA ARG A 244 -25.09 12.35 -5.07
C ARG A 244 -25.07 12.65 -3.57
N MET A 245 -25.56 13.81 -3.13
CA MET A 245 -25.61 14.23 -1.74
C MET A 245 -26.56 13.37 -0.93
N ILE A 246 -26.11 12.85 0.20
CA ILE A 246 -26.97 12.24 1.22
C ILE A 246 -27.69 13.39 1.92
N VAL A 247 -28.98 13.54 1.64
CA VAL A 247 -29.83 14.63 2.14
C VAL A 247 -30.55 14.27 3.44
N GLY A 248 -30.76 12.97 3.69
CA GLY A 248 -31.33 12.47 4.92
C GLY A 248 -30.83 11.08 5.26
N TRP A 249 -30.77 10.79 6.53
CA TRP A 249 -30.34 9.47 7.01
C TRP A 249 -30.85 9.23 8.44
N ARG A 250 -30.97 7.95 8.85
CA ARG A 250 -31.28 7.57 10.22
C ARG A 250 -30.72 6.19 10.53
N VAL A 251 -30.24 6.00 11.78
CA VAL A 251 -29.88 4.67 12.32
C VAL A 251 -30.92 4.27 13.36
N GLY A 252 -31.30 3.01 13.38
CA GLY A 252 -32.25 2.47 14.36
C GLY A 252 -32.08 0.98 14.55
N THR A 253 -32.77 0.43 15.55
CA THR A 253 -32.75 -1.00 15.90
C THR A 253 -33.91 -1.79 15.27
N SER A 254 -34.82 -1.13 14.58
CA SER A 254 -36.00 -1.72 13.96
C SER A 254 -36.14 -1.30 12.50
N LEU A 255 -36.67 -2.20 11.66
CA LEU A 255 -37.08 -1.94 10.28
C LEU A 255 -38.48 -1.34 10.18
N ALA A 256 -39.07 -0.86 11.25
CA ALA A 256 -40.37 -0.20 11.24
C ALA A 256 -40.33 1.05 10.35
N THR A 257 -41.52 1.49 9.91
CA THR A 257 -41.73 2.66 9.03
C THR A 257 -41.13 3.94 9.60
N ASP A 258 -40.98 4.07 10.92
CA ASP A 258 -40.38 5.22 11.59
C ASP A 258 -38.93 5.48 11.18
N LEU A 259 -38.18 4.43 10.81
CA LEU A 259 -36.79 4.57 10.38
C LEU A 259 -36.65 5.33 9.05
N PRO A 260 -37.22 4.88 7.92
CA PRO A 260 -37.17 5.62 6.67
C PRO A 260 -37.94 6.94 6.74
N LEU A 261 -39.02 7.03 7.53
CA LEU A 261 -39.76 8.27 7.73
C LEU A 261 -38.86 9.35 8.40
N SER A 262 -38.12 8.99 9.43
CA SER A 262 -37.17 9.91 10.08
C SER A 262 -36.06 10.38 9.11
N ALA A 263 -35.57 9.51 8.22
CA ALA A 263 -34.62 9.86 7.19
C ALA A 263 -35.24 10.83 6.16
N LEU A 264 -36.47 10.58 5.75
CA LEU A 264 -37.25 11.48 4.87
C LEU A 264 -37.47 12.86 5.50
N GLU A 265 -37.89 12.90 6.78
CA GLU A 265 -38.07 14.17 7.52
C GLU A 265 -36.79 14.98 7.57
N MET A 266 -35.65 14.32 7.86
CA MET A 266 -34.34 14.98 7.80
C MET A 266 -34.05 15.55 6.42
N ALA A 267 -34.34 14.81 5.33
CA ALA A 267 -34.13 15.27 3.96
C ALA A 267 -34.98 16.50 3.63
N ILE A 268 -36.27 16.46 3.96
CA ILE A 268 -37.19 17.61 3.77
C ILE A 268 -36.69 18.80 4.56
N TRP A 269 -36.33 18.62 5.82
CA TRP A 269 -35.81 19.71 6.66
C TRP A 269 -34.48 20.27 6.14
N ALA A 270 -33.54 19.41 5.68
CA ALA A 270 -32.28 19.85 5.09
C ALA A 270 -32.47 20.69 3.81
N ARG A 271 -33.57 20.46 3.09
CA ARG A 271 -33.93 21.18 1.86
C ARG A 271 -34.96 22.29 2.07
N ARG A 272 -35.28 22.66 3.35
CA ARG A 272 -36.16 23.79 3.63
C ARG A 272 -35.66 25.09 2.96
N GLY A 273 -36.58 25.85 2.36
CA GLY A 273 -36.25 27.04 1.60
C GLY A 273 -35.80 26.78 0.16
N GLN A 274 -35.77 25.53 -0.28
CA GLN A 274 -35.62 25.12 -1.69
C GLN A 274 -36.94 24.54 -2.21
N SER A 275 -37.18 24.68 -3.53
CA SER A 275 -38.36 24.06 -4.13
C SER A 275 -38.22 22.56 -4.19
N LEU A 276 -39.22 21.82 -3.71
CA LEU A 276 -39.38 20.40 -3.88
C LEU A 276 -40.44 20.09 -4.96
N GLU A 277 -40.91 21.09 -5.68
CA GLU A 277 -41.84 20.92 -6.78
C GLU A 277 -41.27 20.00 -7.86
N HIS A 278 -42.04 19.02 -8.29
CA HIS A 278 -41.68 17.98 -9.22
C HIS A 278 -40.59 17.01 -8.71
N LEU A 279 -40.31 16.98 -7.41
CA LEU A 279 -39.44 15.98 -6.83
C LEU A 279 -40.11 14.59 -6.89
N VAL A 280 -39.39 13.62 -7.39
CA VAL A 280 -39.73 12.19 -7.34
C VAL A 280 -38.91 11.55 -6.26
N HIS A 281 -39.55 10.84 -5.34
CA HIS A 281 -38.88 10.01 -4.34
C HIS A 281 -39.00 8.54 -4.75
N HIS A 282 -37.91 7.92 -5.10
CA HIS A 282 -37.84 6.54 -5.54
C HIS A 282 -37.24 5.63 -4.46
N SER A 283 -37.91 4.54 -4.17
CA SER A 283 -37.44 3.51 -3.23
C SER A 283 -37.57 2.12 -3.81
N ASP A 284 -36.99 1.14 -3.12
CA ASP A 284 -37.31 -0.27 -3.36
C ASP A 284 -38.74 -0.59 -2.90
N ARG A 285 -39.13 -1.86 -3.09
CA ARG A 285 -40.48 -2.34 -2.71
C ARG A 285 -40.62 -2.73 -1.24
N GLY A 286 -39.77 -2.24 -0.37
CA GLY A 286 -39.86 -2.49 1.06
C GLY A 286 -41.22 -2.05 1.61
N VAL A 287 -41.84 -2.89 2.45
CA VAL A 287 -43.14 -2.60 3.14
C VAL A 287 -43.11 -1.26 3.87
N GLN A 288 -41.95 -0.85 4.33
CA GLN A 288 -41.75 0.40 5.09
C GLN A 288 -42.03 1.64 4.25
N TYR A 289 -41.72 1.61 2.96
CA TYR A 289 -41.94 2.70 2.02
C TYR A 289 -43.37 2.74 1.45
N LEU A 290 -44.11 1.65 1.58
CA LEU A 290 -45.50 1.53 1.17
C LEU A 290 -46.49 1.83 2.31
N ALA A 291 -45.99 2.06 3.51
CA ALA A 291 -46.84 2.39 4.65
C ALA A 291 -47.61 3.70 4.40
N ILE A 292 -48.87 3.73 4.81
CA ILE A 292 -49.77 4.89 4.62
C ILE A 292 -49.13 6.17 5.15
N VAL A 293 -48.59 6.15 6.36
CA VAL A 293 -47.92 7.32 7.00
C VAL A 293 -46.75 7.86 6.16
N TYR A 294 -45.99 6.97 5.50
CA TYR A 294 -44.88 7.37 4.65
C TYR A 294 -45.36 8.04 3.36
N THR A 295 -46.38 7.47 2.72
CA THR A 295 -46.96 8.04 1.48
C THR A 295 -47.70 9.35 1.73
N GLU A 296 -48.48 9.43 2.82
CA GLU A 296 -49.14 10.69 3.24
C GLU A 296 -48.09 11.77 3.48
N ARG A 297 -46.97 11.47 4.09
CA ARG A 297 -45.90 12.45 4.35
C ARG A 297 -45.24 12.94 3.06
N LEU A 298 -45.05 12.07 2.03
CA LEU A 298 -44.60 12.50 0.72
C LEU A 298 -45.60 13.43 0.05
N GLU A 299 -46.89 13.11 0.11
CA GLU A 299 -47.99 13.92 -0.47
C GLU A 299 -48.05 15.31 0.21
N GLU A 300 -47.99 15.37 1.55
CA GLU A 300 -47.94 16.62 2.31
C GLU A 300 -46.72 17.50 1.91
N ALA A 301 -45.61 16.91 1.58
CA ALA A 301 -44.40 17.59 1.11
C ALA A 301 -44.44 17.94 -0.40
N GLY A 302 -45.52 17.57 -1.13
CA GLY A 302 -45.62 17.74 -2.57
C GLY A 302 -44.66 16.86 -3.40
N VAL A 303 -44.22 15.74 -2.84
CA VAL A 303 -43.23 14.83 -3.43
C VAL A 303 -43.95 13.62 -4.05
N ALA A 304 -43.67 13.34 -5.31
CA ALA A 304 -44.27 12.19 -6.02
C ALA A 304 -43.59 10.88 -5.63
N PRO A 305 -44.32 9.87 -5.08
CA PRO A 305 -43.74 8.58 -4.79
C PRO A 305 -43.53 7.74 -6.07
N SER A 306 -42.41 7.03 -6.10
CA SER A 306 -42.07 6.06 -7.17
C SER A 306 -41.45 4.81 -6.55
N VAL A 307 -41.83 3.64 -7.08
CA VAL A 307 -41.35 2.35 -6.58
C VAL A 307 -40.85 1.48 -7.73
N GLY A 308 -39.70 0.85 -7.55
CA GLY A 308 -39.02 0.04 -8.55
C GLY A 308 -39.84 -1.20 -9.00
N THR A 309 -39.43 -1.86 -10.07
CA THR A 309 -40.09 -3.09 -10.64
C THR A 309 -39.65 -4.36 -9.92
N VAL A 310 -40.39 -5.48 -10.07
CA VAL A 310 -40.07 -6.75 -9.38
C VAL A 310 -38.75 -7.32 -9.89
N GLY A 311 -37.80 -7.58 -9.01
CA GLY A 311 -36.64 -8.42 -9.28
C GLY A 311 -35.54 -7.77 -10.11
N ASP A 312 -35.58 -6.45 -10.33
CA ASP A 312 -34.53 -5.72 -11.06
C ASP A 312 -33.59 -4.98 -10.12
N SER A 313 -32.41 -5.54 -9.98
CA SER A 313 -31.32 -4.93 -9.16
C SER A 313 -30.78 -3.62 -9.76
N TYR A 314 -31.19 -3.23 -10.96
CA TYR A 314 -30.77 -1.96 -11.59
C TYR A 314 -31.64 -0.79 -11.18
N ASP A 315 -32.82 -1.06 -10.62
CA ASP A 315 -33.82 -0.03 -10.27
C ASP A 315 -33.42 0.86 -9.08
N ASN A 316 -32.34 0.53 -8.33
CA ASN A 316 -31.82 1.37 -7.23
C ASN A 316 -30.28 1.40 -7.15
N ALA A 317 -29.60 1.26 -8.30
CA ALA A 317 -28.13 1.12 -8.38
C ALA A 317 -27.34 2.26 -7.68
N LEU A 318 -27.90 3.49 -7.62
CA LEU A 318 -27.26 4.58 -6.91
C LEU A 318 -27.32 4.38 -5.38
N ALA A 319 -28.51 4.07 -4.85
CA ALA A 319 -28.65 3.83 -3.42
C ALA A 319 -27.86 2.62 -2.96
N GLU A 320 -27.82 1.55 -3.74
CA GLU A 320 -26.93 0.40 -3.52
C GLU A 320 -25.44 0.81 -3.51
N THR A 321 -25.07 1.75 -4.38
CA THR A 321 -23.72 2.28 -4.42
C THR A 321 -23.37 3.03 -3.13
N VAL A 322 -24.29 3.88 -2.62
CA VAL A 322 -24.12 4.58 -1.34
C VAL A 322 -23.97 3.58 -0.20
N ASN A 323 -24.85 2.58 -0.11
CA ASN A 323 -24.78 1.51 0.88
C ASN A 323 -23.45 0.71 0.79
N GLY A 324 -22.98 0.42 -0.43
CA GLY A 324 -21.71 -0.24 -0.65
C GLY A 324 -20.51 0.58 -0.18
N LEU A 325 -20.52 1.90 -0.41
CA LEU A 325 -19.51 2.82 0.09
C LEU A 325 -19.56 2.94 1.63
N TYR A 326 -20.75 3.08 2.19
CA TYR A 326 -20.93 3.12 3.64
C TYR A 326 -20.37 1.87 4.32
N LYS A 327 -20.68 0.69 3.80
CA LYS A 327 -20.11 -0.57 4.31
C LYS A 327 -18.59 -0.60 4.19
N THR A 328 -18.05 -0.22 3.06
CA THR A 328 -16.62 -0.34 2.76
C THR A 328 -15.76 0.72 3.47
N GLU A 329 -16.30 1.93 3.64
CA GLU A 329 -15.55 3.10 4.12
C GLU A 329 -15.82 3.40 5.60
N CYS A 330 -16.96 2.93 6.15
CA CYS A 330 -17.35 3.19 7.53
C CYS A 330 -17.51 1.89 8.35
N THR A 331 -18.49 1.02 7.99
CA THR A 331 -18.93 0.00 8.94
C THR A 331 -17.98 -1.18 9.05
N ILE A 332 -17.38 -1.65 7.95
CA ILE A 332 -16.45 -2.80 7.96
C ILE A 332 -15.09 -2.42 8.57
N PRO A 333 -14.44 -1.31 8.18
CA PRO A 333 -13.10 -1.00 8.69
C PRO A 333 -13.08 -0.60 10.17
N ARG A 334 -14.21 -0.07 10.70
CA ARG A 334 -14.29 0.49 12.06
C ARG A 334 -15.08 -0.38 13.03
N GLY A 335 -15.72 -1.46 12.56
CA GLY A 335 -16.39 -2.42 13.41
C GLY A 335 -15.41 -3.29 14.23
N PRO A 336 -15.90 -4.10 15.17
CA PRO A 336 -17.32 -4.29 15.50
C PRO A 336 -17.94 -3.13 16.29
N TRP A 337 -19.24 -2.91 16.12
CA TRP A 337 -20.02 -1.85 16.77
C TRP A 337 -20.67 -2.37 18.04
N ARG A 338 -20.71 -1.56 19.09
CA ARG A 338 -21.34 -1.96 20.36
C ARG A 338 -22.86 -2.02 20.22
N ASN A 339 -23.45 -0.93 19.69
CA ASN A 339 -24.89 -0.76 19.55
C ASN A 339 -25.24 0.23 18.43
N ALA A 340 -26.53 0.49 18.25
CA ALA A 340 -27.02 1.43 17.24
C ALA A 340 -26.57 2.86 17.47
N ALA A 341 -26.43 3.31 18.73
CA ALA A 341 -25.98 4.69 19.04
C ALA A 341 -24.51 4.89 18.64
N ASP A 342 -23.64 3.91 18.87
CA ASP A 342 -22.24 3.91 18.42
C ASP A 342 -22.15 4.03 16.90
N LEU A 343 -23.00 3.25 16.21
CA LEU A 343 -23.09 3.28 14.76
C LEU A 343 -23.65 4.63 14.24
N GLU A 344 -24.61 5.24 14.94
CA GLU A 344 -25.21 6.53 14.56
C GLU A 344 -24.17 7.65 14.56
N ILE A 345 -23.31 7.73 15.59
CA ILE A 345 -22.21 8.71 15.65
C ILE A 345 -21.23 8.51 14.48
N ALA A 346 -20.86 7.27 14.19
CA ALA A 346 -19.98 6.97 13.08
C ALA A 346 -20.63 7.29 11.72
N THR A 347 -21.94 7.04 11.59
CA THR A 347 -22.70 7.37 10.37
C THR A 347 -22.75 8.88 10.15
N ALA A 348 -22.99 9.67 11.22
CA ALA A 348 -22.96 11.13 11.13
C ALA A 348 -21.63 11.65 10.59
N THR A 349 -20.52 11.18 11.16
CA THR A 349 -19.17 11.51 10.74
C THR A 349 -18.90 11.09 9.27
N TRP A 350 -19.36 9.90 8.88
CA TRP A 350 -19.17 9.41 7.51
C TRP A 350 -20.02 10.19 6.51
N VAL A 351 -21.26 10.55 6.82
CA VAL A 351 -22.11 11.36 5.94
C VAL A 351 -21.53 12.75 5.75
N GLU A 352 -20.99 13.36 6.80
CA GLU A 352 -20.30 14.64 6.68
C GLU A 352 -19.08 14.53 5.78
N PHE A 353 -18.23 13.53 5.98
CA PHE A 353 -17.10 13.24 5.09
C PHE A 353 -17.56 12.98 3.66
N TYR A 354 -18.59 12.16 3.44
CA TYR A 354 -19.13 11.82 2.13
C TYR A 354 -19.60 13.04 1.35
N ASN A 355 -20.33 13.95 2.01
CA ASN A 355 -20.91 15.12 1.39
C ASN A 355 -19.91 16.27 1.18
N LYS A 356 -18.98 16.49 2.12
CA LYS A 356 -18.14 17.69 2.17
C LYS A 356 -16.67 17.46 1.80
N LEU A 357 -16.14 16.26 1.95
CA LEU A 357 -14.71 15.99 1.78
C LEU A 357 -14.41 14.96 0.71
N ARG A 358 -15.34 14.00 0.52
CA ARG A 358 -15.12 12.88 -0.38
C ARG A 358 -15.25 13.30 -1.85
N LEU A 359 -14.17 13.15 -2.62
CA LEU A 359 -14.18 13.42 -4.05
C LEU A 359 -14.91 12.30 -4.82
N HIS A 360 -15.78 12.69 -5.75
CA HIS A 360 -16.57 11.80 -6.59
C HIS A 360 -16.15 11.90 -8.06
N GLY A 361 -15.76 10.77 -8.64
CA GLY A 361 -15.37 10.74 -10.07
C GLY A 361 -16.52 11.07 -11.02
N SER A 362 -17.75 10.72 -10.66
CA SER A 362 -18.96 11.05 -11.43
C SER A 362 -19.36 12.54 -11.35
N LEU A 363 -18.80 13.29 -10.41
CA LEU A 363 -19.02 14.73 -10.23
C LEU A 363 -17.78 15.54 -10.64
N GLY A 364 -16.98 15.07 -11.59
CA GLY A 364 -15.80 15.81 -12.04
C GLY A 364 -14.70 15.98 -10.98
N ARG A 365 -14.57 15.06 -10.01
CA ARG A 365 -13.65 15.14 -8.87
C ARG A 365 -14.04 16.18 -7.82
N MET A 366 -15.32 16.57 -7.76
CA MET A 366 -15.87 17.44 -6.74
C MET A 366 -16.54 16.64 -5.62
N THR A 367 -16.79 17.29 -4.51
CA THR A 367 -17.68 16.79 -3.46
C THR A 367 -19.14 17.09 -3.84
N PRO A 368 -20.13 16.37 -3.27
CA PRO A 368 -21.54 16.68 -3.47
C PRO A 368 -21.91 18.14 -3.18
N VAL A 369 -21.36 18.70 -2.10
CA VAL A 369 -21.62 20.11 -1.70
C VAL A 369 -21.06 21.10 -2.72
N GLU A 370 -19.81 20.89 -3.17
CA GLU A 370 -19.20 21.74 -4.21
C GLU A 370 -19.98 21.68 -5.51
N PHE A 371 -20.36 20.48 -5.94
CA PHE A 371 -21.11 20.28 -7.19
C PHE A 371 -22.48 21.01 -7.19
N GLU A 372 -23.19 21.02 -6.04
CA GLU A 372 -24.42 21.84 -5.92
C GLU A 372 -24.14 23.31 -5.87
N ALA A 373 -23.04 23.76 -5.26
CA ALA A 373 -22.66 25.16 -5.21
C ALA A 373 -22.40 25.71 -6.62
N ASP A 374 -21.57 25.01 -7.41
CA ASP A 374 -21.25 25.34 -8.80
C ASP A 374 -22.54 25.42 -9.67
N CYS A 375 -23.48 24.47 -9.46
CA CYS A 375 -24.73 24.50 -10.19
C CYS A 375 -25.59 25.73 -9.84
N ARG A 376 -25.58 26.19 -8.60
CA ARG A 376 -26.31 27.40 -8.17
C ARG A 376 -25.70 28.65 -8.76
N GLU A 377 -24.37 28.76 -8.76
CA GLU A 377 -23.65 29.89 -9.35
C GLU A 377 -23.85 29.95 -10.86
N ALA A 378 -23.90 28.83 -11.56
CA ALA A 378 -24.16 28.79 -13.00
C ALA A 378 -25.59 29.18 -13.40
N ASN A 379 -26.55 29.15 -12.47
CA ASN A 379 -27.97 29.49 -12.71
C ASN A 379 -28.38 30.87 -12.16
N GLN A 380 -27.45 31.63 -11.58
CA GLN A 380 -27.61 33.04 -11.21
C GLN A 380 -27.12 33.95 -12.33
#